data_de3faea3296a5dc60f9e458152895377
#
_entry.id   de3faea3296a5dc60f9e458152895377
#
_cell.length_a   1.000
_cell.length_b   1.000
_cell.length_c   1.000
_cell.angle_alpha   90.00
_cell.angle_beta   90.00
_cell.angle_gamma   90.00
#
_symmetry.space_group_name_H-M   'P 1'
#
loop_
_entity.id
_entity.type
_entity.pdbx_description
1 polymer ?
#
loop_
_entity_poly.entity_id
_entity_poly.type
_entity_poly.pdbx_seq_one_letter_code
_entity_poly.pdbx_strand_id
1 'polypeptide(L)'
;MSSSEHSTDVAIIGAGPAGLTAAYLLSKSGYKVTVIEKDPHYVGGISRTVEHEGFRFDIGGHRFFSKVKEVVDLWNEILPDDFIQRPRMSRIYYEGKFYSYPLRAFEALGNLGLIRSTLCMASFAMAKVFPRRHVRSFEDWTVNQFGWKLFSIF
;
A
#
# COMPACT_ATOMS: atom_id res chain seq x y z
N MET A 1 -24.83 33.34 25.99
CA MET A 1 -23.81 32.39 25.52
C MET A 1 -23.26 32.97 24.23
N SER A 2 -22.08 33.53 24.25
CA SER A 2 -21.42 34.07 23.06
C SER A 2 -20.95 32.89 22.20
N SER A 3 -21.58 32.71 21.03
CA SER A 3 -21.06 31.84 19.98
C SER A 3 -19.75 32.49 19.49
N SER A 4 -18.62 31.97 19.92
CA SER A 4 -17.34 32.31 19.29
C SER A 4 -17.43 31.84 17.83
N GLU A 5 -17.60 32.75 16.88
CA GLU A 5 -17.43 32.46 15.47
C GLU A 5 -15.98 31.99 15.24
N HIS A 6 -15.77 30.71 15.10
CA HIS A 6 -14.49 30.17 14.67
C HIS A 6 -14.36 30.40 13.16
N SER A 7 -13.71 31.51 12.81
CA SER A 7 -13.33 31.75 11.42
C SER A 7 -12.26 30.76 10.98
N THR A 8 -12.47 30.05 9.91
CA THR A 8 -11.49 29.15 9.31
C THR A 8 -11.30 29.51 7.82
N ASP A 9 -10.07 29.47 7.34
CA ASP A 9 -9.77 29.74 5.93
C ASP A 9 -10.00 28.47 5.09
N VAL A 10 -9.71 27.30 5.65
CA VAL A 10 -9.82 26.02 4.97
C VAL A 10 -10.44 24.97 5.90
N ALA A 11 -11.50 24.32 5.43
CA ALA A 11 -12.10 23.16 6.08
C ALA A 11 -11.70 21.87 5.35
N ILE A 12 -11.19 20.88 6.07
CA ILE A 12 -10.76 19.58 5.55
C ILE A 12 -11.67 18.50 6.13
N ILE A 13 -12.23 17.66 5.28
CA ILE A 13 -13.09 16.56 5.69
C ILE A 13 -12.26 15.27 5.71
N GLY A 14 -12.15 14.66 6.90
CA GLY A 14 -11.40 13.45 7.17
C GLY A 14 -10.00 13.69 7.73
N ALA A 15 -9.72 13.11 8.90
CA ALA A 15 -8.43 13.14 9.57
C ALA A 15 -7.59 11.87 9.33
N GLY A 16 -7.65 11.32 8.12
CA GLY A 16 -6.70 10.32 7.65
C GLY A 16 -5.37 10.95 7.21
N PRO A 17 -4.37 10.16 6.78
CA PRO A 17 -3.05 10.67 6.41
C PRO A 17 -3.09 11.82 5.40
N ALA A 18 -3.96 11.73 4.38
CA ALA A 18 -4.10 12.77 3.37
C ALA A 18 -4.61 14.09 3.96
N GLY A 19 -5.70 14.04 4.75
CA GLY A 19 -6.27 15.22 5.38
C GLY A 19 -5.33 15.87 6.40
N LEU A 20 -4.68 15.06 7.21
CA LEU A 20 -3.71 15.55 8.21
C LEU A 20 -2.47 16.16 7.54
N THR A 21 -1.97 15.57 6.46
CA THR A 21 -0.85 16.14 5.68
C THR A 21 -1.24 17.50 5.08
N ALA A 22 -2.43 17.59 4.48
CA ALA A 22 -2.93 18.85 3.93
C ALA A 22 -3.09 19.90 5.03
N ALA A 23 -3.66 19.53 6.17
CA ALA A 23 -3.82 20.42 7.31
C ALA A 23 -2.46 20.95 7.82
N TYR A 24 -1.49 20.07 7.97
CA TYR A 24 -0.15 20.42 8.42
C TYR A 24 0.52 21.42 7.47
N LEU A 25 0.54 21.13 6.17
CA LEU A 25 1.18 22.00 5.18
C LEU A 25 0.49 23.36 5.05
N LEU A 26 -0.84 23.39 5.07
CA LEU A 26 -1.61 24.63 5.02
C LEU A 26 -1.41 25.48 6.29
N SER A 27 -1.42 24.86 7.45
CA SER A 27 -1.14 25.55 8.72
C SER A 27 0.28 26.12 8.75
N LYS A 28 1.25 25.37 8.22
CA LYS A 28 2.64 25.84 8.07
C LYS A 28 2.76 27.02 7.12
N SER A 29 1.85 27.13 6.16
CA SER A 29 1.72 28.26 5.24
C SER A 29 0.90 29.44 5.80
N GLY A 30 0.47 29.38 7.07
CA GLY A 30 -0.22 30.47 7.76
C GLY A 30 -1.75 30.45 7.66
N TYR A 31 -2.36 29.45 7.01
CA TYR A 31 -3.82 29.32 6.95
C TYR A 31 -4.40 28.81 8.27
N LYS A 32 -5.57 29.31 8.64
CA LYS A 32 -6.39 28.73 9.71
C LYS A 32 -7.14 27.52 9.17
N VAL A 33 -6.79 26.34 9.62
CA VAL A 33 -7.34 25.08 9.12
C VAL A 33 -8.21 24.41 10.17
N THR A 34 -9.39 23.97 9.75
CA THR A 34 -10.27 23.11 10.57
C THR A 34 -10.37 21.75 9.91
N VAL A 35 -10.05 20.70 10.66
CA VAL A 35 -10.23 19.30 10.21
C VAL A 35 -11.46 18.71 10.87
N ILE A 36 -12.35 18.14 10.08
CA ILE A 36 -13.60 17.51 10.52
C ILE A 36 -13.47 16.01 10.30
N GLU A 37 -13.53 15.24 11.39
CA GLU A 37 -13.44 13.78 11.36
C GLU A 37 -14.78 13.16 11.77
N LYS A 38 -15.16 12.07 11.12
CA LYS A 38 -16.40 11.34 11.40
C LYS A 38 -16.29 10.50 12.68
N ASP A 39 -15.12 9.91 12.93
CA ASP A 39 -14.88 9.10 14.14
C ASP A 39 -14.77 10.03 15.35
N PRO A 40 -15.63 9.88 16.38
CA PRO A 40 -15.63 10.76 17.54
C PRO A 40 -14.43 10.55 18.48
N HIS A 41 -13.69 9.46 18.32
CA HIS A 41 -12.63 9.06 19.27
C HIS A 41 -11.24 9.02 18.65
N TYR A 42 -11.13 8.78 17.35
CA TYR A 42 -9.85 8.48 16.70
C TYR A 42 -9.62 9.31 15.45
N VAL A 43 -8.37 9.69 15.25
CA VAL A 43 -7.82 10.25 14.02
C VAL A 43 -6.83 9.25 13.39
N GLY A 44 -6.40 9.51 12.16
CA GLY A 44 -5.43 8.69 11.46
C GLY A 44 -6.04 7.73 10.40
N GLY A 45 -7.36 7.59 10.37
CA GLY A 45 -8.04 6.73 9.40
C GLY A 45 -7.54 5.28 9.46
N ILE A 46 -7.18 4.70 8.31
CA ILE A 46 -6.68 3.33 8.24
C ILE A 46 -5.23 3.18 8.75
N SER A 47 -4.51 4.28 9.00
CA SER A 47 -3.13 4.25 9.49
C SER A 47 -3.04 4.36 11.01
N ARG A 48 -4.17 4.32 11.71
CA ARG A 48 -4.17 4.38 13.17
C ARG A 48 -3.64 3.09 13.78
N THR A 49 -2.95 3.25 14.90
CA THR A 49 -2.57 2.15 15.78
C THR A 49 -3.69 1.91 16.78
N VAL A 50 -4.00 0.66 17.05
CA VAL A 50 -4.92 0.23 18.12
C VAL A 50 -4.13 -0.43 19.24
N GLU A 51 -4.68 -0.32 20.45
CA GLU A 51 -4.14 -0.98 21.63
C GLU A 51 -5.15 -2.01 22.14
N HIS A 52 -4.67 -3.24 22.39
CA HIS A 52 -5.47 -4.31 22.98
C HIS A 52 -4.58 -5.11 23.93
N GLU A 53 -5.02 -5.24 25.19
CA GLU A 53 -4.31 -5.98 26.25
C GLU A 53 -2.83 -5.54 26.42
N GLY A 54 -2.53 -4.25 26.25
CA GLY A 54 -1.18 -3.70 26.35
C GLY A 54 -0.31 -3.86 25.08
N PHE A 55 -0.83 -4.50 24.05
CA PHE A 55 -0.15 -4.62 22.76
C PHE A 55 -0.64 -3.55 21.80
N ARG A 56 0.29 -2.98 21.02
CA ARG A 56 0.02 -1.98 19.98
C ARG A 56 0.23 -2.59 18.62
N PHE A 57 -0.75 -2.41 17.73
CA PHE A 57 -0.68 -2.86 16.34
C PHE A 57 -1.50 -1.94 15.45
N ASP A 58 -1.07 -1.83 14.20
CA ASP A 58 -1.80 -1.07 13.19
C ASP A 58 -2.98 -1.88 12.66
N ILE A 59 -4.07 -1.20 12.29
CA ILE A 59 -5.30 -1.84 11.78
C ILE A 59 -5.05 -2.62 10.48
N GLY A 60 -3.99 -2.30 9.77
CA GLY A 60 -3.57 -3.00 8.58
C GLY A 60 -2.07 -3.12 8.50
N GLY A 61 -1.56 -3.90 7.55
CA GLY A 61 -0.13 -4.07 7.31
C GLY A 61 0.51 -2.80 6.73
N HIS A 62 0.44 -1.70 7.45
CA HIS A 62 0.93 -0.41 7.00
C HIS A 62 2.42 -0.29 7.27
N ARG A 63 3.15 -0.13 6.19
CA ARG A 63 4.55 0.22 6.22
C ARG A 63 4.73 1.47 5.37
N PHE A 64 5.41 2.47 5.92
CA PHE A 64 5.78 3.63 5.13
C PHE A 64 6.73 3.21 4.02
N PHE A 65 6.36 3.55 2.79
CA PHE A 65 7.20 3.40 1.62
C PHE A 65 6.82 4.47 0.61
N SER A 66 7.77 5.29 0.20
CA SER A 66 7.61 6.24 -0.89
C SER A 66 8.89 6.31 -1.72
N LYS A 67 8.73 6.54 -3.03
CA LYS A 67 9.81 6.91 -3.96
C LYS A 67 9.88 8.41 -4.17
N VAL A 68 8.90 9.15 -3.67
CA VAL A 68 8.79 10.60 -3.80
C VAL A 68 9.56 11.23 -2.64
N LYS A 69 10.61 11.97 -2.97
CA LYS A 69 11.54 12.55 -1.99
C LYS A 69 10.83 13.50 -1.03
N GLU A 70 9.94 14.35 -1.53
CA GLU A 70 9.19 15.33 -0.74
C GLU A 70 8.34 14.64 0.33
N VAL A 71 7.79 13.46 0.03
CA VAL A 71 7.01 12.68 0.99
C VAL A 71 7.92 12.09 2.07
N VAL A 72 9.10 11.59 1.68
CA VAL A 72 10.08 11.06 2.64
C VAL A 72 10.60 12.17 3.55
N ASP A 73 10.92 13.34 2.99
CA ASP A 73 11.41 14.49 3.74
C ASP A 73 10.36 14.98 4.75
N LEU A 74 9.09 15.05 4.35
CA LEU A 74 7.98 15.43 5.25
C LEU A 74 7.85 14.47 6.44
N TRP A 75 7.94 13.16 6.20
CA TRP A 75 7.86 12.19 7.27
C TRP A 75 9.06 12.26 8.21
N ASN A 76 10.26 12.47 7.68
CA ASN A 76 11.46 12.68 8.50
C ASN A 76 11.40 14.01 9.30
N GLU A 77 10.72 15.03 8.77
CA GLU A 77 10.47 16.27 9.50
C GLU A 77 9.52 16.07 10.69
N ILE A 78 8.44 15.27 10.47
CA ILE A 78 7.42 15.02 11.50
C ILE A 78 7.92 14.03 12.57
N LEU A 79 8.66 13.00 12.15
CA LEU A 79 9.12 11.89 12.98
C LEU A 79 10.64 11.65 12.78
N PRO A 80 11.50 12.56 13.25
CA PRO A 80 12.94 12.47 12.94
C PRO A 80 13.62 11.23 13.53
N ASP A 81 13.19 10.78 14.72
CA ASP A 81 13.84 9.71 15.48
C ASP A 81 12.99 8.42 15.56
N ASP A 82 11.72 8.47 15.15
CA ASP A 82 10.79 7.35 15.32
C ASP A 82 10.80 6.36 14.14
N PHE A 83 11.42 6.74 13.00
CA PHE A 83 11.49 5.89 11.83
C PHE A 83 12.60 4.86 11.93
N ILE A 84 12.22 3.61 12.18
CA ILE A 84 13.16 2.51 12.22
C ILE A 84 13.21 1.83 10.85
N GLN A 85 14.36 1.90 10.17
CA GLN A 85 14.56 1.17 8.93
C GLN A 85 14.82 -0.31 9.24
N ARG A 86 13.94 -1.18 8.74
CA ARG A 86 14.05 -2.63 8.89
C ARG A 86 14.09 -3.32 7.53
N PRO A 87 14.99 -4.29 7.31
CA PRO A 87 14.98 -5.10 6.10
C PRO A 87 13.67 -5.89 6.03
N ARG A 88 13.05 -5.92 4.86
CA ARG A 88 11.82 -6.67 4.65
C ARG A 88 12.12 -8.02 4.03
N MET A 89 11.57 -9.06 4.64
CA MET A 89 11.46 -10.37 4.03
C MET A 89 9.97 -10.68 3.84
N SER A 90 9.51 -10.67 2.58
CA SER A 90 8.17 -11.12 2.21
C SER A 90 8.28 -12.41 1.42
N ARG A 91 7.42 -13.36 1.69
CA ARG A 91 7.34 -14.63 0.98
C ARG A 91 5.89 -15.01 0.72
N ILE A 92 5.65 -15.68 -0.39
CA ILE A 92 4.37 -16.30 -0.71
C ILE A 92 4.49 -17.77 -0.31
N TYR A 93 3.52 -18.26 0.48
CA TYR A 93 3.42 -19.68 0.80
C TYR A 93 2.37 -20.32 -0.09
N TYR A 94 2.77 -21.34 -0.86
CA TYR A 94 1.88 -22.07 -1.75
C TYR A 94 2.29 -23.53 -1.84
N GLU A 95 1.34 -24.44 -1.60
CA GLU A 95 1.52 -25.91 -1.65
C GLU A 95 2.76 -26.41 -0.89
N GLY A 96 2.92 -25.99 0.35
CA GLY A 96 4.03 -26.43 1.21
C GLY A 96 5.39 -25.80 0.92
N LYS A 97 5.47 -24.85 -0.02
CA LYS A 97 6.72 -24.19 -0.42
C LYS A 97 6.64 -22.68 -0.28
N PHE A 98 7.78 -22.08 0.02
CA PHE A 98 7.93 -20.63 0.05
C PHE A 98 8.51 -20.11 -1.25
N TYR A 99 7.94 -19.02 -1.75
CA TYR A 99 8.39 -18.29 -2.93
C TYR A 99 8.80 -16.89 -2.52
N SER A 100 9.86 -16.37 -3.13
CA SER A 100 10.30 -14.98 -2.91
C SER A 100 9.26 -13.98 -3.39
N TYR A 101 9.13 -12.86 -2.66
CA TYR A 101 8.34 -11.72 -3.11
C TYR A 101 9.25 -10.49 -3.27
N PRO A 102 9.36 -9.89 -4.46
CA PRO A 102 8.72 -10.27 -5.74
C PRO A 102 9.14 -11.66 -6.23
N LEU A 103 8.24 -12.30 -7.02
CA LEU A 103 8.50 -13.63 -7.57
C LEU A 103 9.77 -13.64 -8.44
N ARG A 104 10.63 -14.62 -8.18
CA ARG A 104 11.81 -14.90 -9.00
C ARG A 104 11.49 -16.06 -9.95
N ALA A 105 11.59 -15.80 -11.27
CA ALA A 105 11.13 -16.74 -12.28
C ALA A 105 11.73 -18.15 -12.14
N PHE A 106 13.06 -18.25 -11.99
CA PHE A 106 13.73 -19.55 -11.87
C PHE A 106 13.40 -20.30 -10.58
N GLU A 107 13.28 -19.57 -9.46
CA GLU A 107 12.84 -20.14 -8.18
C GLU A 107 11.40 -20.62 -8.26
N ALA A 108 10.50 -19.83 -8.84
CA ALA A 108 9.10 -20.19 -9.01
C ALA A 108 8.94 -21.43 -9.89
N LEU A 109 9.62 -21.49 -11.04
CA LEU A 109 9.60 -22.62 -11.92
C LEU A 109 10.19 -23.88 -11.25
N GLY A 110 11.30 -23.78 -10.55
CA GLY A 110 11.89 -24.90 -9.81
C GLY A 110 10.96 -25.44 -8.72
N ASN A 111 10.29 -24.56 -7.99
CA ASN A 111 9.38 -24.95 -6.92
C ASN A 111 8.06 -25.55 -7.42
N LEU A 112 7.54 -25.10 -8.58
CA LEU A 112 6.32 -25.62 -9.18
C LEU A 112 6.48 -27.03 -9.78
N GLY A 113 7.71 -27.45 -10.06
CA GLY A 113 8.01 -28.72 -10.69
C GLY A 113 7.82 -28.70 -12.21
N LEU A 114 8.36 -29.72 -12.91
CA LEU A 114 8.49 -29.75 -14.39
C LEU A 114 7.16 -29.55 -15.13
N ILE A 115 6.13 -30.29 -14.76
CA ILE A 115 4.84 -30.27 -15.50
C ILE A 115 4.18 -28.89 -15.40
N ARG A 116 4.10 -28.32 -14.20
CA ARG A 116 3.49 -27.00 -14.01
C ARG A 116 4.34 -25.88 -14.61
N SER A 117 5.65 -26.01 -14.53
CA SER A 117 6.57 -25.04 -15.13
C SER A 117 6.45 -25.01 -16.65
N THR A 118 6.36 -26.16 -17.31
CA THR A 118 6.13 -26.21 -18.77
C THR A 118 4.78 -25.61 -19.15
N LEU A 119 3.72 -25.86 -18.38
CA LEU A 119 2.41 -25.24 -18.60
C LEU A 119 2.44 -23.71 -18.38
N CYS A 120 3.16 -23.22 -17.37
CA CYS A 120 3.35 -21.80 -17.15
C CYS A 120 4.11 -21.15 -18.31
N MET A 121 5.19 -21.78 -18.79
CA MET A 121 5.96 -21.29 -19.92
C MET A 121 5.15 -21.28 -21.23
N ALA A 122 4.38 -22.33 -21.50
CA ALA A 122 3.50 -22.37 -22.66
C ALA A 122 2.42 -21.26 -22.58
N SER A 123 1.79 -21.09 -21.41
CA SER A 123 0.81 -20.04 -21.19
C SER A 123 1.41 -18.64 -21.32
N PHE A 124 2.63 -18.43 -20.86
CA PHE A 124 3.36 -17.18 -21.04
C PHE A 124 3.65 -16.90 -22.53
N ALA A 125 4.16 -17.90 -23.26
CA ALA A 125 4.42 -17.77 -24.69
C ALA A 125 3.13 -17.45 -25.47
N MET A 126 2.03 -18.13 -25.17
CA MET A 126 0.72 -17.82 -25.76
C MET A 126 0.26 -16.39 -25.47
N ALA A 127 0.42 -15.90 -24.25
CA ALA A 127 0.04 -14.55 -23.91
C ALA A 127 0.90 -13.49 -24.64
N LYS A 128 2.15 -13.80 -24.95
CA LYS A 128 3.03 -12.92 -25.74
C LYS A 128 2.69 -12.92 -27.24
N VAL A 129 2.30 -14.06 -27.78
CA VAL A 129 1.92 -14.19 -29.21
C VAL A 129 0.49 -13.67 -29.45
N PHE A 130 -0.42 -13.96 -28.52
CA PHE A 130 -1.83 -13.57 -28.60
C PHE A 130 -2.26 -12.77 -27.36
N PRO A 131 -1.76 -11.53 -27.19
CA PRO A 131 -2.15 -10.71 -26.04
C PRO A 131 -3.62 -10.30 -26.10
N ARG A 132 -4.27 -10.16 -24.96
CA ARG A 132 -5.61 -9.57 -24.85
C ARG A 132 -5.52 -8.10 -25.31
N ARG A 133 -6.18 -7.77 -26.42
CA ARG A 133 -6.11 -6.44 -27.03
C ARG A 133 -6.82 -5.36 -26.22
N HIS A 134 -7.89 -5.72 -25.51
CA HIS A 134 -8.64 -4.80 -24.67
C HIS A 134 -8.35 -5.08 -23.20
N VAL A 135 -7.35 -4.41 -22.67
CA VAL A 135 -6.99 -4.48 -21.24
C VAL A 135 -7.98 -3.61 -20.46
N ARG A 136 -8.95 -4.23 -19.78
CA ARG A 136 -9.99 -3.56 -18.99
C ARG A 136 -9.85 -3.80 -17.48
N SER A 137 -9.09 -4.82 -17.10
CA SER A 137 -8.91 -5.23 -15.72
C SER A 137 -7.44 -5.44 -15.37
N PHE A 138 -7.15 -5.47 -14.08
CA PHE A 138 -5.83 -5.88 -13.58
C PHE A 138 -5.49 -7.33 -13.98
N GLU A 139 -6.49 -8.20 -14.05
CA GLU A 139 -6.33 -9.56 -14.58
C GLU A 139 -5.81 -9.55 -16.01
N ASP A 140 -6.46 -8.78 -16.93
CA ASP A 140 -6.04 -8.73 -18.33
C ASP A 140 -4.60 -8.28 -18.47
N TRP A 141 -4.23 -7.24 -17.70
CA TRP A 141 -2.87 -6.74 -17.68
C TRP A 141 -1.89 -7.80 -17.17
N THR A 142 -2.20 -8.46 -16.05
CA THR A 142 -1.32 -9.46 -15.45
C THR A 142 -1.18 -10.69 -16.32
N VAL A 143 -2.28 -11.16 -16.95
CA VAL A 143 -2.25 -12.30 -17.88
C VAL A 143 -1.39 -11.98 -19.10
N ASN A 144 -1.46 -10.77 -19.65
CA ASN A 144 -0.60 -10.37 -20.76
C ASN A 144 0.88 -10.32 -20.36
N GLN A 145 1.19 -10.03 -19.09
CA GLN A 145 2.58 -10.00 -18.61
C GLN A 145 3.14 -11.40 -18.32
N PHE A 146 2.36 -12.25 -17.68
CA PHE A 146 2.87 -13.48 -17.05
C PHE A 146 2.20 -14.77 -17.55
N GLY A 147 1.14 -14.66 -18.35
CA GLY A 147 0.34 -15.79 -18.79
C GLY A 147 -0.73 -16.19 -17.76
N TRP A 148 -1.83 -16.75 -18.26
CA TRP A 148 -2.96 -17.18 -17.44
C TRP A 148 -2.58 -18.18 -16.36
N LYS A 149 -1.71 -19.15 -16.71
CA LYS A 149 -1.37 -20.23 -15.77
C LYS A 149 -0.66 -19.74 -14.53
N LEU A 150 0.29 -18.82 -14.67
CA LEU A 150 0.98 -18.23 -13.52
C LEU A 150 0.05 -17.34 -12.71
N PHE A 151 -0.78 -16.53 -13.38
CA PHE A 151 -1.80 -15.69 -12.73
C PHE A 151 -2.79 -16.53 -11.91
N SER A 152 -3.21 -17.72 -12.39
CA SER A 152 -4.16 -18.57 -11.68
C SER A 152 -3.57 -19.25 -10.43
N ILE A 153 -2.25 -19.24 -10.24
CA ILE A 153 -1.56 -19.85 -9.11
C ILE A 153 -1.30 -18.80 -8.02
N PHE A 154 -0.95 -17.58 -8.37
CA PHE A 154 -0.54 -16.49 -7.48
C PHE A 154 -1.45 -15.28 -7.59
#